data_d5ada0a7323565d750937ee3e1f296b2
#
_entry.id   d5ada0a7323565d750937ee3e1f296b2
#
_cell.length_a   1.000
_cell.length_b   1.000
_cell.length_c   1.000
_cell.angle_alpha   90.00
_cell.angle_beta   90.00
_cell.angle_gamma   90.00
#
_symmetry.space_group_name_H-M   'P 1'
#
loop_
_entity.id
_entity.type
_entity.pdbx_description
1 polymer ?
#
loop_
_entity_poly.entity_id
_entity_poly.type
_entity_poly.pdbx_seq_one_letter_code
_entity_poly.pdbx_strand_id
1 'polypeptide(L)'
;EILRCLVGSEMCIRDRFYSAFMVAKDVRVITKKAGSDEAYEWVSAGEDGYEITPCTKETNGTTIILTLKEDTDEEKYSQYLETYELKELIKKYSDYIRYPIKMNVETQKMKEGTEESEKPEYETVVEDQTLNSMVPLWKRQKSKITDEEYNQFYKDHFYDYQDPQKVIHFSVEGNTSFTALLYIPSHLPQGFYSQDYKKGLQLYCRGVFIMDHAEELLPDSLRFVKGLVDSQDLSLNISREMLQHDHQLKLIAGRIEKKVLNELGNTLAKDREAYEKFFEEFGVNLKFGVYNNYGMDKEKFQDLLLFYSSREKKYVTLSEYVSRMKEDQKDIYFVSGKDVELIDKMPVVQTLKNKEFEVLYLTDEVDEFVMQTLMNYNCLLYTSDAADDSLV
;
A
#
# COMPACT_ATOMS: atom_id res chain seq x y z
N GLU A 1 -24.58 -25.28 -22.92
CA GLU A 1 -24.97 -24.17 -22.01
C GLU A 1 -23.93 -23.90 -20.91
N ILE A 2 -23.19 -24.91 -20.43
CA ILE A 2 -22.05 -24.72 -19.51
C ILE A 2 -20.97 -23.84 -20.15
N LEU A 3 -20.78 -23.89 -21.47
CA LEU A 3 -19.88 -23.02 -22.23
C LEU A 3 -20.40 -21.61 -22.49
N ARG A 4 -21.71 -21.36 -22.39
CA ARG A 4 -22.29 -20.02 -22.64
C ARG A 4 -22.29 -19.10 -21.41
N CYS A 5 -22.19 -19.63 -20.22
CA CYS A 5 -22.00 -18.85 -19.00
C CYS A 5 -20.60 -18.22 -18.84
N LEU A 6 -19.68 -18.45 -19.77
CA LEU A 6 -18.26 -18.18 -19.68
C LEU A 6 -17.72 -17.11 -20.65
N VAL A 7 -18.60 -16.30 -21.28
CA VAL A 7 -18.17 -15.27 -22.24
C VAL A 7 -18.52 -13.88 -21.72
N GLY A 8 -17.49 -13.07 -21.53
CA GLY A 8 -17.62 -11.64 -21.19
C GLY A 8 -16.73 -11.22 -20.02
N SER A 9 -17.03 -11.40 -18.79
CA SER A 9 -16.15 -11.21 -17.62
C SER A 9 -15.45 -12.50 -17.18
N GLU A 10 -15.61 -13.53 -17.93
CA GLU A 10 -15.53 -14.95 -17.61
C GLU A 10 -14.26 -15.63 -18.11
N MET A 11 -13.50 -15.02 -19.01
CA MET A 11 -12.23 -15.57 -19.47
C MET A 11 -11.20 -15.72 -18.33
N CYS A 12 -11.28 -14.82 -17.33
CA CYS A 12 -10.47 -14.86 -16.12
C CYS A 12 -10.79 -16.00 -15.17
N ILE A 13 -12.08 -16.32 -15.03
CA ILE A 13 -12.51 -17.39 -14.12
C ILE A 13 -12.07 -18.72 -14.69
N ARG A 14 -12.17 -18.90 -16.01
CA ARG A 14 -11.77 -20.13 -16.69
C ARG A 14 -10.26 -20.39 -16.60
N ASP A 15 -9.44 -19.39 -16.86
CA ASP A 15 -7.97 -19.53 -16.82
C ASP A 15 -7.50 -19.79 -15.39
N ARG A 16 -8.14 -19.20 -14.38
CA ARG A 16 -7.86 -19.50 -12.97
C ARG A 16 -8.32 -20.89 -12.54
N PHE A 17 -9.39 -21.41 -13.10
CA PHE A 17 -9.83 -22.78 -12.82
C PHE A 17 -8.78 -23.82 -13.22
N TYR A 18 -8.07 -23.60 -14.33
CA TYR A 18 -6.98 -24.49 -14.75
C TYR A 18 -5.82 -24.52 -13.77
N SER A 19 -5.65 -23.52 -12.91
CA SER A 19 -4.62 -23.56 -11.87
C SER A 19 -4.85 -24.68 -10.84
N ALA A 20 -6.08 -25.23 -10.75
CA ALA A 20 -6.35 -26.40 -9.91
C ALA A 20 -5.44 -27.59 -10.28
N PHE A 21 -5.11 -27.76 -11.57
CA PHE A 21 -4.21 -28.82 -12.03
C PHE A 21 -2.73 -28.62 -11.66
N MET A 22 -2.37 -27.43 -11.15
CA MET A 22 -1.03 -27.24 -10.58
C MET A 22 -0.86 -28.08 -9.29
N VAL A 23 -1.91 -28.23 -8.51
CA VAL A 23 -1.91 -28.95 -7.21
C VAL A 23 -2.64 -30.30 -7.26
N ALA A 24 -3.58 -30.49 -8.20
CA ALA A 24 -4.37 -31.70 -8.34
C ALA A 24 -3.92 -32.55 -9.51
N LYS A 25 -3.97 -33.89 -9.33
CA LYS A 25 -3.78 -34.86 -10.42
C LYS A 25 -5.05 -35.09 -11.21
N ASP A 26 -6.22 -34.95 -10.57
CA ASP A 26 -7.54 -34.95 -11.22
C ASP A 26 -8.51 -34.01 -10.51
N VAL A 27 -9.46 -33.49 -11.28
CA VAL A 27 -10.51 -32.58 -10.81
C VAL A 27 -11.86 -33.13 -11.22
N ARG A 28 -12.77 -33.26 -10.24
CA ARG A 28 -14.16 -33.65 -10.47
C ARG A 28 -15.09 -32.49 -10.10
N VAL A 29 -16.02 -32.16 -10.99
CA VAL A 29 -17.00 -31.10 -10.77
C VAL A 29 -18.41 -31.68 -10.91
N ILE A 30 -19.16 -31.70 -9.81
CA ILE A 30 -20.55 -32.19 -9.79
C ILE A 30 -21.46 -30.96 -9.64
N THR A 31 -22.30 -30.72 -10.66
CA THR A 31 -23.13 -29.52 -10.68
C THR A 31 -24.59 -29.82 -10.99
N LYS A 32 -25.49 -29.09 -10.30
CA LYS A 32 -26.93 -29.09 -10.53
C LYS A 32 -27.42 -27.66 -10.58
N LYS A 33 -28.08 -27.29 -11.69
CA LYS A 33 -28.65 -25.94 -11.87
C LYS A 33 -29.89 -25.78 -10.98
N ALA A 34 -30.07 -24.59 -10.40
CA ALA A 34 -31.27 -24.25 -9.67
C ALA A 34 -32.51 -24.36 -10.57
N GLY A 35 -33.56 -25.06 -10.12
CA GLY A 35 -34.76 -25.30 -10.85
C GLY A 35 -34.68 -26.39 -11.96
N SER A 36 -33.62 -27.19 -11.97
CA SER A 36 -33.44 -28.35 -12.86
C SER A 36 -33.35 -29.62 -12.04
N ASP A 37 -33.86 -30.72 -12.54
CA ASP A 37 -33.70 -32.06 -11.96
C ASP A 37 -32.44 -32.74 -12.48
N GLU A 38 -31.85 -32.24 -13.55
CA GLU A 38 -30.63 -32.77 -14.16
C GLU A 38 -29.38 -32.30 -13.45
N ALA A 39 -28.49 -33.25 -13.16
CA ALA A 39 -27.15 -33.01 -12.63
C ALA A 39 -26.09 -33.69 -13.49
N TYR A 40 -24.92 -33.09 -13.57
CA TYR A 40 -23.82 -33.57 -14.38
C TYR A 40 -22.52 -33.60 -13.57
N GLU A 41 -21.72 -34.60 -13.85
CA GLU A 41 -20.34 -34.74 -13.36
C GLU A 41 -19.38 -34.52 -14.52
N TRP A 42 -18.41 -33.64 -14.29
CA TRP A 42 -17.28 -33.36 -15.18
C TRP A 42 -16.02 -33.84 -14.49
N VAL A 43 -15.18 -34.59 -15.22
CA VAL A 43 -13.91 -35.13 -14.72
C VAL A 43 -12.80 -34.84 -15.71
N SER A 44 -11.64 -34.41 -15.25
CA SER A 44 -10.46 -34.21 -16.08
C SER A 44 -9.17 -34.37 -15.27
N ALA A 45 -8.14 -34.91 -15.92
CA ALA A 45 -6.76 -34.91 -15.43
C ALA A 45 -5.90 -33.76 -16.02
N GLY A 46 -6.50 -32.90 -16.84
CA GLY A 46 -5.86 -31.71 -17.40
C GLY A 46 -5.31 -31.88 -18.80
N GLU A 47 -4.61 -32.96 -19.11
CA GLU A 47 -3.89 -33.15 -20.40
C GLU A 47 -4.74 -33.85 -21.46
N ASP A 48 -5.50 -34.86 -21.10
CA ASP A 48 -6.19 -35.76 -22.04
C ASP A 48 -7.65 -35.39 -22.33
N GLY A 49 -8.04 -34.14 -22.04
CA GLY A 49 -9.42 -33.71 -22.24
C GLY A 49 -10.28 -33.88 -20.98
N TYR A 50 -11.60 -34.09 -21.17
CA TYR A 50 -12.55 -34.22 -20.08
C TYR A 50 -13.70 -35.16 -20.46
N GLU A 51 -14.34 -35.74 -19.44
CA GLU A 51 -15.52 -36.55 -19.55
C GLU A 51 -16.71 -35.87 -18.83
N ILE A 52 -17.91 -35.92 -19.45
CA ILE A 52 -19.15 -35.44 -18.81
C ILE A 52 -20.15 -36.57 -18.78
N THR A 53 -20.61 -36.90 -17.56
CA THR A 53 -21.61 -37.94 -17.35
C THR A 53 -22.82 -37.42 -16.55
N PRO A 54 -24.04 -37.84 -16.82
CA PRO A 54 -25.17 -37.58 -15.96
C PRO A 54 -24.98 -38.20 -14.59
N CYS A 55 -25.34 -37.47 -13.53
CA CYS A 55 -25.24 -37.96 -12.17
C CYS A 55 -26.46 -37.55 -11.34
N THR A 56 -26.51 -38.00 -10.09
CA THR A 56 -27.54 -37.58 -9.12
C THR A 56 -26.97 -36.63 -8.10
N LYS A 57 -27.65 -35.50 -7.87
CA LYS A 57 -27.32 -34.54 -6.81
C LYS A 57 -28.61 -34.03 -6.18
N GLU A 58 -28.73 -34.18 -4.86
CA GLU A 58 -29.94 -33.79 -4.14
C GLU A 58 -30.16 -32.26 -4.16
N THR A 59 -29.12 -31.52 -3.82
CA THR A 59 -29.15 -30.03 -3.75
C THR A 59 -28.60 -29.37 -5.00
N ASN A 60 -29.17 -28.22 -5.35
CA ASN A 60 -28.59 -27.36 -6.41
C ASN A 60 -27.25 -26.77 -5.95
N GLY A 61 -26.39 -26.42 -6.92
CA GLY A 61 -25.06 -25.87 -6.69
C GLY A 61 -23.95 -26.73 -7.30
N THR A 62 -22.72 -26.38 -7.02
CA THR A 62 -21.52 -27.02 -7.59
C THR A 62 -20.64 -27.54 -6.46
N THR A 63 -20.20 -28.78 -6.61
CA THR A 63 -19.19 -29.41 -5.75
C THR A 63 -17.94 -29.66 -6.58
N ILE A 64 -16.80 -29.18 -6.12
CA ILE A 64 -15.50 -29.38 -6.78
C ILE A 64 -14.66 -30.25 -5.85
N ILE A 65 -14.13 -31.34 -6.40
CA ILE A 65 -13.30 -32.30 -5.68
C ILE A 65 -11.92 -32.33 -6.38
N LEU A 66 -10.88 -31.99 -5.63
CA LEU A 66 -9.49 -32.01 -6.09
C LEU A 66 -8.80 -33.21 -5.47
N THR A 67 -8.31 -34.13 -6.28
CA THR A 67 -7.40 -35.18 -5.82
C THR A 67 -5.98 -34.63 -5.91
N LEU A 68 -5.35 -34.34 -4.79
CA LEU A 68 -4.02 -33.73 -4.77
C LEU A 68 -2.97 -34.65 -5.35
N LYS A 69 -1.91 -34.03 -5.91
CA LYS A 69 -0.68 -34.72 -6.30
C LYS A 69 0.01 -35.30 -5.06
N GLU A 70 0.87 -36.27 -5.27
CA GLU A 70 1.72 -36.81 -4.21
C GLU A 70 2.81 -35.80 -3.85
N ASP A 71 3.17 -35.74 -2.56
CA ASP A 71 4.26 -34.90 -2.09
C ASP A 71 5.58 -35.26 -2.76
N THR A 72 6.37 -34.25 -3.10
CA THR A 72 7.72 -34.39 -3.62
C THR A 72 8.72 -33.80 -2.64
N ASP A 73 10.02 -33.94 -2.91
CA ASP A 73 11.08 -33.35 -2.10
C ASP A 73 11.05 -31.80 -2.18
N GLU A 74 10.51 -31.23 -3.26
CA GLU A 74 10.46 -29.80 -3.53
C GLU A 74 9.11 -29.17 -3.14
N GLU A 75 7.99 -29.90 -3.28
CA GLU A 75 6.62 -29.41 -3.05
C GLU A 75 5.79 -30.36 -2.20
N LYS A 76 5.19 -29.83 -1.13
CA LYS A 76 4.30 -30.55 -0.22
C LYS A 76 2.84 -30.21 -0.51
N TYR A 77 2.19 -30.97 -1.35
CA TYR A 77 0.77 -30.75 -1.69
C TYR A 77 -0.18 -31.08 -0.55
N SER A 78 0.22 -31.99 0.36
CA SER A 78 -0.57 -32.37 1.54
C SER A 78 -0.82 -31.18 2.48
N GLN A 79 0.01 -30.13 2.47
CA GLN A 79 -0.21 -28.92 3.26
C GLN A 79 -1.59 -28.27 3.01
N TYR A 80 -2.13 -28.39 1.78
CA TYR A 80 -3.45 -27.84 1.44
C TYR A 80 -4.64 -28.62 2.05
N LEU A 81 -4.38 -29.68 2.81
CA LEU A 81 -5.38 -30.37 3.64
C LEU A 81 -5.38 -29.86 5.09
N GLU A 82 -4.35 -29.09 5.46
CA GLU A 82 -4.23 -28.57 6.81
C GLU A 82 -5.16 -27.37 7.04
N THR A 83 -5.93 -27.44 8.12
CA THR A 83 -6.90 -26.39 8.48
C THR A 83 -6.25 -25.01 8.61
N TYR A 84 -5.04 -24.95 9.20
CA TYR A 84 -4.31 -23.71 9.40
C TYR A 84 -3.91 -23.09 8.06
N GLU A 85 -3.32 -23.84 7.16
CA GLU A 85 -2.89 -23.38 5.84
C GLU A 85 -4.06 -22.84 5.00
N LEU A 86 -5.20 -23.55 5.03
CA LEU A 86 -6.41 -23.09 4.34
C LEU A 86 -6.95 -21.79 4.93
N LYS A 87 -6.93 -21.61 6.25
CA LYS A 87 -7.33 -20.37 6.90
C LYS A 87 -6.44 -19.19 6.48
N GLU A 88 -5.12 -19.38 6.48
CA GLU A 88 -4.17 -18.36 6.07
C GLU A 88 -4.32 -17.99 4.58
N LEU A 89 -4.49 -18.98 3.69
CA LEU A 89 -4.75 -18.75 2.28
C LEU A 89 -6.05 -17.97 2.05
N ILE A 90 -7.14 -18.34 2.74
CA ILE A 90 -8.42 -17.63 2.62
C ILE A 90 -8.28 -16.20 3.14
N LYS A 91 -7.65 -16.00 4.29
CA LYS A 91 -7.44 -14.69 4.87
C LYS A 91 -6.60 -13.81 3.96
N LYS A 92 -5.55 -14.36 3.37
CA LYS A 92 -4.63 -13.61 2.49
C LYS A 92 -5.27 -13.22 1.16
N TYR A 93 -5.98 -14.15 0.49
CA TYR A 93 -6.40 -13.96 -0.90
C TYR A 93 -7.90 -13.72 -1.09
N SER A 94 -8.73 -14.11 -0.11
CA SER A 94 -10.18 -14.19 -0.24
C SER A 94 -10.95 -13.59 0.93
N ASP A 95 -10.27 -12.89 1.86
CA ASP A 95 -10.90 -12.37 3.08
C ASP A 95 -12.08 -11.45 2.78
N TYR A 96 -11.99 -10.67 1.71
CA TYR A 96 -12.98 -9.65 1.37
C TYR A 96 -13.93 -10.04 0.23
N ILE A 97 -13.99 -11.32 -0.11
CA ILE A 97 -15.04 -11.83 -1.01
C ILE A 97 -16.38 -11.69 -0.28
N ARG A 98 -17.36 -11.05 -0.94
CA ARG A 98 -18.66 -10.71 -0.36
C ARG A 98 -19.54 -11.91 0.04
N TYR A 99 -19.14 -13.12 -0.29
CA TYR A 99 -19.81 -14.36 0.06
C TYR A 99 -19.08 -15.07 1.20
N PRO A 100 -19.80 -15.67 2.16
CA PRO A 100 -19.16 -16.38 3.25
C PRO A 100 -18.44 -17.62 2.73
N ILE A 101 -17.16 -17.74 3.09
CA ILE A 101 -16.37 -18.95 2.88
C ILE A 101 -16.41 -19.71 4.20
N LYS A 102 -17.03 -20.87 4.20
CA LYS A 102 -17.27 -21.67 5.38
C LYS A 102 -16.43 -22.94 5.37
N MET A 103 -15.98 -23.34 6.54
CA MET A 103 -15.23 -24.58 6.73
C MET A 103 -15.62 -25.22 8.06
N ASN A 104 -15.74 -26.54 8.05
CA ASN A 104 -15.85 -27.32 9.27
C ASN A 104 -14.49 -27.39 9.96
N VAL A 105 -14.39 -26.81 11.14
CA VAL A 105 -13.15 -26.73 11.92
C VAL A 105 -13.34 -27.54 13.21
N GLU A 106 -12.38 -28.41 13.47
CA GLU A 106 -12.28 -29.10 14.75
C GLU A 106 -11.75 -28.16 15.82
N THR A 107 -12.55 -27.88 16.83
CA THR A 107 -12.19 -27.02 17.96
C THR A 107 -12.28 -27.82 19.24
N GLN A 108 -11.27 -27.72 20.09
CA GLN A 108 -11.32 -28.29 21.43
C GLN A 108 -12.10 -27.37 22.35
N LYS A 109 -13.26 -27.80 22.82
CA LYS A 109 -14.04 -27.13 23.86
C LYS A 109 -13.93 -27.84 25.17
N MET A 110 -13.87 -27.08 26.25
CA MET A 110 -13.94 -27.66 27.60
C MET A 110 -15.34 -28.21 27.84
N LYS A 111 -15.43 -29.43 28.32
CA LYS A 111 -16.71 -30.08 28.66
C LYS A 111 -17.45 -29.29 29.75
N GLU A 112 -18.73 -29.07 29.53
CA GLU A 112 -19.59 -28.43 30.53
C GLU A 112 -19.51 -29.20 31.86
N GLY A 113 -19.28 -28.49 32.96
CA GLY A 113 -19.21 -29.09 34.32
C GLY A 113 -17.80 -29.47 34.78
N THR A 114 -16.74 -29.25 33.99
CA THR A 114 -15.34 -29.47 34.41
C THR A 114 -14.58 -28.17 34.68
N GLU A 115 -15.26 -27.02 34.67
CA GLU A 115 -14.68 -25.67 34.86
C GLU A 115 -13.98 -25.50 36.23
N GLU A 116 -14.37 -26.26 37.26
CA GLU A 116 -13.80 -26.17 38.62
C GLU A 116 -12.84 -27.34 38.95
N SER A 117 -12.51 -28.21 37.97
CA SER A 117 -11.63 -29.36 38.25
C SER A 117 -10.16 -29.00 38.00
N GLU A 118 -9.25 -29.59 38.83
CA GLU A 118 -7.78 -29.43 38.64
C GLU A 118 -7.26 -29.97 37.29
N LYS A 119 -8.08 -30.72 36.55
CA LYS A 119 -7.80 -31.22 35.19
C LYS A 119 -9.06 -31.06 34.33
N PRO A 120 -9.18 -29.94 33.58
CA PRO A 120 -10.29 -29.77 32.66
C PRO A 120 -10.25 -30.81 31.54
N GLU A 121 -11.39 -31.43 31.26
CA GLU A 121 -11.56 -32.34 30.13
C GLU A 121 -11.99 -31.55 28.91
N TYR A 122 -11.36 -31.83 27.77
CA TYR A 122 -11.68 -31.21 26.48
C TYR A 122 -12.37 -32.22 25.58
N GLU A 123 -13.34 -31.76 24.83
CA GLU A 123 -13.96 -32.51 23.75
C GLU A 123 -13.72 -31.81 22.41
N THR A 124 -13.54 -32.63 21.37
CA THR A 124 -13.39 -32.09 20.00
C THR A 124 -14.79 -31.89 19.43
N VAL A 125 -15.12 -30.65 19.12
CA VAL A 125 -16.37 -30.24 18.48
C VAL A 125 -16.09 -29.74 17.08
N VAL A 126 -16.85 -30.23 16.09
CA VAL A 126 -16.77 -29.72 14.70
C VAL A 126 -17.74 -28.58 14.56
N GLU A 127 -17.23 -27.40 14.23
CA GLU A 127 -18.02 -26.19 14.03
C GLU A 127 -17.90 -25.65 12.61
N ASP A 128 -19.04 -25.26 12.01
CA ASP A 128 -19.07 -24.54 10.73
C ASP A 128 -18.66 -23.08 10.96
N GLN A 129 -17.40 -22.74 10.66
CA GLN A 129 -16.85 -21.42 10.84
C GLN A 129 -16.81 -20.66 9.52
N THR A 130 -17.25 -19.40 9.54
CA THR A 130 -17.02 -18.47 8.43
C THR A 130 -15.60 -17.89 8.56
N LEU A 131 -14.76 -18.13 7.56
CA LEU A 131 -13.33 -17.83 7.62
C LEU A 131 -12.97 -16.43 7.12
N ASN A 132 -13.79 -15.85 6.25
CA ASN A 132 -13.54 -14.55 5.66
C ASN A 132 -14.39 -13.45 6.28
N SER A 133 -13.88 -12.22 6.24
CA SER A 133 -14.52 -11.03 6.83
C SER A 133 -15.63 -10.43 5.97
N MET A 134 -15.69 -10.74 4.68
CA MET A 134 -16.68 -10.31 3.67
C MET A 134 -16.78 -8.80 3.43
N VAL A 135 -16.63 -7.96 4.45
CA VAL A 135 -16.78 -6.51 4.35
C VAL A 135 -15.43 -5.83 4.62
N PRO A 136 -14.73 -5.40 3.57
CA PRO A 136 -13.47 -4.71 3.73
C PRO A 136 -13.63 -3.36 4.42
N LEU A 137 -12.68 -3.03 5.30
CA LEU A 137 -12.67 -1.77 6.04
C LEU A 137 -12.82 -0.55 5.11
N TRP A 138 -12.11 -0.56 3.97
CA TRP A 138 -12.12 0.54 3.01
C TRP A 138 -13.42 0.74 2.22
N LYS A 139 -14.35 -0.22 2.26
CA LYS A 139 -15.71 -0.09 1.68
C LYS A 139 -16.75 0.37 2.69
N ARG A 140 -16.42 0.42 3.97
CA ARG A 140 -17.30 0.94 5.01
C ARG A 140 -17.38 2.47 4.95
N GLN A 141 -18.47 3.04 5.43
CA GLN A 141 -18.62 4.49 5.53
C GLN A 141 -17.58 5.03 6.53
N LYS A 142 -16.77 6.02 6.11
CA LYS A 142 -15.71 6.62 6.94
C LYS A 142 -16.18 7.08 8.31
N SER A 143 -17.40 7.67 8.36
CA SER A 143 -17.99 8.16 9.62
C SER A 143 -18.33 7.07 10.63
N LYS A 144 -18.25 5.79 10.23
CA LYS A 144 -18.54 4.64 11.09
C LYS A 144 -17.27 3.84 11.44
N ILE A 145 -16.12 4.28 10.99
CA ILE A 145 -14.83 3.65 11.28
C ILE A 145 -14.12 4.52 12.30
N THR A 146 -13.67 3.93 13.39
CA THR A 146 -12.91 4.63 14.42
C THR A 146 -11.42 4.66 14.07
N ASP A 147 -10.67 5.56 14.70
CA ASP A 147 -9.22 5.65 14.51
C ASP A 147 -8.52 4.36 15.01
N GLU A 148 -9.06 3.75 16.07
CA GLU A 148 -8.57 2.47 16.60
C GLU A 148 -8.73 1.35 15.58
N GLU A 149 -9.87 1.28 14.86
CA GLU A 149 -10.08 0.28 13.80
C GLU A 149 -9.10 0.47 12.63
N TYR A 150 -8.80 1.72 12.23
CA TYR A 150 -7.79 2.01 11.23
C TYR A 150 -6.38 1.61 11.69
N ASN A 151 -6.03 1.95 12.92
CA ASN A 151 -4.72 1.66 13.49
C ASN A 151 -4.51 0.16 13.67
N GLN A 152 -5.55 -0.55 14.14
CA GLN A 152 -5.49 -2.00 14.28
C GLN A 152 -5.34 -2.70 12.93
N PHE A 153 -6.12 -2.26 11.93
CA PHE A 153 -5.98 -2.78 10.56
C PHE A 153 -4.56 -2.58 10.03
N TYR A 154 -3.97 -1.39 10.24
CA TYR A 154 -2.61 -1.11 9.82
C TYR A 154 -1.60 -2.05 10.46
N LYS A 155 -1.67 -2.22 11.78
CA LYS A 155 -0.76 -3.09 12.53
C LYS A 155 -0.86 -4.55 12.10
N ASP A 156 -2.07 -5.05 11.97
CA ASP A 156 -2.31 -6.46 11.60
C ASP A 156 -1.93 -6.75 10.14
N HIS A 157 -2.15 -5.78 9.25
CA HIS A 157 -2.02 -5.99 7.81
C HIS A 157 -0.61 -5.71 7.29
N PHE A 158 0.10 -4.75 7.90
CA PHE A 158 1.45 -4.37 7.50
C PHE A 158 2.53 -4.80 8.51
N TYR A 159 2.14 -5.59 9.52
CA TYR A 159 3.03 -6.14 10.55
C TYR A 159 3.87 -5.05 11.24
N ASP A 160 3.25 -3.91 11.50
CA ASP A 160 3.84 -2.81 12.25
C ASP A 160 3.30 -2.81 13.68
N TYR A 161 4.14 -2.53 14.67
CA TYR A 161 3.75 -2.51 16.08
C TYR A 161 3.30 -1.13 16.55
N GLN A 162 3.59 -0.09 15.77
CA GLN A 162 3.24 1.29 16.08
C GLN A 162 2.01 1.73 15.29
N ASP A 163 1.30 2.71 15.82
CA ASP A 163 0.22 3.35 15.09
C ASP A 163 0.78 4.18 13.93
N PRO A 164 0.11 4.26 12.79
CA PRO A 164 0.51 5.11 11.70
C PRO A 164 0.40 6.57 12.10
N GLN A 165 1.28 7.42 11.61
CA GLN A 165 1.19 8.85 11.85
C GLN A 165 -0.03 9.48 11.17
N LYS A 166 -0.41 8.97 10.01
CA LYS A 166 -1.55 9.49 9.24
C LYS A 166 -2.29 8.39 8.51
N VAL A 167 -3.61 8.48 8.53
CA VAL A 167 -4.52 7.65 7.73
C VAL A 167 -5.15 8.50 6.64
N ILE A 168 -5.13 8.02 5.40
CA ILE A 168 -5.72 8.69 4.23
C ILE A 168 -6.68 7.71 3.56
N HIS A 169 -7.96 7.86 3.85
CA HIS A 169 -9.01 7.02 3.26
C HIS A 169 -9.86 7.88 2.31
N PHE A 170 -9.94 7.51 1.04
CA PHE A 170 -10.74 8.25 0.04
C PHE A 170 -11.23 7.34 -1.08
N SER A 171 -12.31 7.78 -1.72
CA SER A 171 -12.86 7.14 -2.90
C SER A 171 -12.96 8.15 -4.04
N VAL A 172 -12.77 7.67 -5.24
CA VAL A 172 -12.90 8.43 -6.48
C VAL A 172 -13.93 7.74 -7.35
N GLU A 173 -14.88 8.49 -7.86
CA GLU A 173 -15.88 8.05 -8.81
C GLU A 173 -15.65 8.74 -10.16
N GLY A 174 -15.95 8.05 -11.26
CA GLY A 174 -15.80 8.56 -12.61
C GLY A 174 -15.34 7.50 -13.60
N ASN A 175 -14.60 7.89 -14.65
CA ASN A 175 -14.10 6.96 -15.67
C ASN A 175 -13.15 5.90 -15.12
N THR A 176 -12.56 6.16 -13.98
CA THR A 176 -11.78 5.19 -13.20
C THR A 176 -12.19 5.35 -11.75
N SER A 177 -12.97 4.38 -11.27
CA SER A 177 -13.50 4.35 -9.91
C SER A 177 -12.62 3.46 -9.03
N PHE A 178 -12.19 3.99 -7.89
CA PHE A 178 -11.41 3.24 -6.92
C PHE A 178 -11.58 3.79 -5.52
N THR A 179 -11.28 2.96 -4.55
CA THR A 179 -11.12 3.34 -3.15
C THR A 179 -9.68 3.08 -2.72
N ALA A 180 -9.08 4.01 -2.01
CA ALA A 180 -7.75 3.87 -1.44
C ALA A 180 -7.78 4.08 0.07
N LEU A 181 -7.09 3.20 0.78
CA LEU A 181 -6.79 3.31 2.20
C LEU A 181 -5.28 3.29 2.36
N LEU A 182 -4.72 4.47 2.64
CA LEU A 182 -3.28 4.70 2.69
C LEU A 182 -2.85 5.10 4.09
N TYR A 183 -1.64 4.75 4.44
CA TYR A 183 -1.03 5.02 5.73
C TYR A 183 0.35 5.64 5.55
N ILE A 184 0.64 6.66 6.33
CA ILE A 184 1.99 7.17 6.52
C ILE A 184 2.49 6.58 7.84
N PRO A 185 3.55 5.74 7.82
CA PRO A 185 4.14 5.19 9.04
C PRO A 185 4.62 6.30 9.99
N SER A 186 4.75 5.98 11.28
CA SER A 186 5.32 6.90 12.27
C SER A 186 6.84 6.90 12.29
N HIS A 187 7.48 5.93 11.65
CA HIS A 187 8.92 5.74 11.59
C HIS A 187 9.33 5.06 10.27
N LEU A 188 10.60 5.17 9.92
CA LEU A 188 11.17 4.49 8.75
C LEU A 188 11.07 2.97 8.92
N PRO A 189 10.47 2.24 7.97
CA PRO A 189 10.46 0.79 7.99
C PRO A 189 11.88 0.20 7.99
N GLN A 190 12.05 -0.94 8.67
CA GLN A 190 13.34 -1.63 8.69
C GLN A 190 13.79 -1.98 7.26
N GLY A 191 15.05 -1.70 6.94
CA GLY A 191 15.60 -1.95 5.60
C GLY A 191 15.10 -1.02 4.50
N PHE A 192 14.49 0.10 4.84
CA PHE A 192 13.85 1.03 3.89
C PHE A 192 14.77 1.48 2.72
N TYR A 193 16.07 1.65 2.97
CA TYR A 193 17.06 2.01 1.95
C TYR A 193 17.79 0.79 1.36
N SER A 194 17.43 -0.43 1.74
CA SER A 194 18.01 -1.63 1.14
C SER A 194 17.45 -1.87 -0.28
N GLN A 195 18.20 -2.63 -1.09
CA GLN A 195 17.74 -3.03 -2.43
C GLN A 195 16.56 -4.01 -2.38
N ASP A 196 16.39 -4.71 -1.26
CA ASP A 196 15.32 -5.68 -1.06
C ASP A 196 13.99 -5.04 -0.64
N TYR A 197 13.99 -3.75 -0.30
CA TYR A 197 12.76 -3.05 0.07
C TYR A 197 11.84 -2.87 -1.13
N LYS A 198 10.70 -3.53 -1.07
CA LYS A 198 9.68 -3.44 -2.12
C LYS A 198 8.68 -2.32 -1.80
N LYS A 199 8.75 -1.27 -2.61
CA LYS A 199 7.70 -0.23 -2.58
C LYS A 199 6.42 -0.74 -3.21
N GLY A 200 5.33 -0.06 -3.01
CA GLY A 200 4.07 -0.30 -3.69
C GLY A 200 2.90 -0.48 -2.73
N LEU A 201 1.72 -0.36 -3.30
CA LEU A 201 0.47 -0.56 -2.58
C LEU A 201 -0.10 -1.93 -2.93
N GLN A 202 -0.84 -2.50 -2.01
CA GLN A 202 -1.62 -3.69 -2.33
C GLN A 202 -2.73 -3.32 -3.32
N LEU A 203 -2.86 -4.12 -4.35
CA LEU A 203 -3.87 -3.92 -5.38
C LEU A 203 -4.98 -4.95 -5.24
N TYR A 204 -6.20 -4.45 -5.13
CA TYR A 204 -7.43 -5.23 -5.17
C TYR A 204 -8.25 -4.84 -6.40
N CYS A 205 -8.98 -5.79 -6.93
CA CYS A 205 -10.00 -5.55 -7.93
C CYS A 205 -11.32 -6.15 -7.46
N ARG A 206 -12.32 -5.30 -7.23
CA ARG A 206 -13.64 -5.69 -6.71
C ARG A 206 -13.58 -6.50 -5.40
N GLY A 207 -12.61 -6.19 -4.55
CA GLY A 207 -12.36 -6.88 -3.29
C GLY A 207 -11.57 -8.18 -3.41
N VAL A 208 -11.10 -8.53 -4.60
CA VAL A 208 -10.19 -9.67 -4.83
C VAL A 208 -8.76 -9.17 -4.84
N PHE A 209 -7.91 -9.78 -4.05
CA PHE A 209 -6.48 -9.48 -4.00
C PHE A 209 -5.79 -9.84 -5.32
N ILE A 210 -5.02 -8.92 -5.87
CA ILE A 210 -4.27 -9.09 -7.13
C ILE A 210 -2.77 -9.22 -6.85
N MET A 211 -2.19 -8.26 -6.11
CA MET A 211 -0.77 -8.26 -5.79
C MET A 211 -0.46 -7.42 -4.56
N ASP A 212 0.67 -7.72 -3.93
CA ASP A 212 1.13 -7.10 -2.69
C ASP A 212 1.82 -5.75 -2.92
N HIS A 213 2.55 -5.64 -4.03
CA HIS A 213 3.37 -4.48 -4.33
C HIS A 213 3.13 -4.01 -5.77
N ALA A 214 2.09 -3.19 -5.97
CA ALA A 214 1.89 -2.47 -7.23
C ALA A 214 2.79 -1.23 -7.24
N GLU A 215 4.02 -1.40 -7.72
CA GLU A 215 5.08 -0.38 -7.71
C GLU A 215 4.70 0.86 -8.51
N GLU A 216 3.89 0.69 -9.55
CA GLU A 216 3.42 1.73 -10.44
C GLU A 216 2.46 2.73 -9.78
N LEU A 217 1.88 2.36 -8.65
CA LEU A 217 0.94 3.22 -7.91
C LEU A 217 1.61 4.31 -7.08
N LEU A 218 2.92 4.20 -6.84
CA LEU A 218 3.67 5.16 -6.03
C LEU A 218 4.97 5.58 -6.71
N PRO A 219 5.25 6.89 -6.81
CA PRO A 219 6.58 7.37 -7.17
C PRO A 219 7.59 7.03 -6.05
N ASP A 220 8.89 7.03 -6.39
CA ASP A 220 9.95 6.71 -5.42
C ASP A 220 10.00 7.69 -4.25
N SER A 221 9.62 8.94 -4.48
CA SER A 221 9.52 9.97 -3.44
C SER A 221 8.48 9.68 -2.37
N LEU A 222 7.47 8.86 -2.67
CA LEU A 222 6.41 8.44 -1.75
C LEU A 222 6.49 6.95 -1.39
N ARG A 223 7.64 6.31 -1.57
CA ARG A 223 7.84 4.88 -1.32
C ARG A 223 7.57 4.44 0.13
N PHE A 224 7.53 5.39 1.05
CA PHE A 224 7.20 5.15 2.47
C PHE A 224 5.70 4.91 2.71
N VAL A 225 4.84 5.32 1.77
CA VAL A 225 3.39 5.15 1.91
C VAL A 225 3.05 3.66 1.82
N LYS A 226 2.32 3.17 2.82
CA LYS A 226 1.75 1.83 2.84
C LYS A 226 0.24 1.90 2.62
N GLY A 227 -0.37 0.81 2.25
CA GLY A 227 -1.81 0.78 2.07
C GLY A 227 -2.27 -0.06 0.90
N LEU A 228 -3.50 0.18 0.50
CA LEU A 228 -4.13 -0.58 -0.57
C LEU A 228 -5.01 0.30 -1.47
N VAL A 229 -5.25 -0.22 -2.66
CA VAL A 229 -6.18 0.34 -3.65
C VAL A 229 -7.11 -0.77 -4.12
N ASP A 230 -8.41 -0.51 -4.11
CA ASP A 230 -9.42 -1.41 -4.66
C ASP A 230 -10.16 -0.70 -5.81
N SER A 231 -9.90 -1.13 -7.04
CA SER A 231 -10.55 -0.58 -8.23
C SER A 231 -11.60 -1.54 -8.78
N GLN A 232 -12.72 -0.97 -9.26
CA GLN A 232 -13.79 -1.74 -9.90
C GLN A 232 -13.58 -1.91 -11.41
N ASP A 233 -12.78 -1.04 -12.00
CA ASP A 233 -12.64 -0.87 -13.45
C ASP A 233 -11.41 -1.61 -14.00
N LEU A 234 -10.49 -2.04 -13.15
CA LEU A 234 -9.35 -2.85 -13.57
C LEU A 234 -9.80 -4.22 -14.04
N SER A 235 -9.18 -4.70 -15.10
CA SER A 235 -9.40 -6.05 -15.59
C SER A 235 -8.75 -7.07 -14.65
N LEU A 236 -9.47 -8.12 -14.28
CA LEU A 236 -8.94 -9.24 -13.48
C LEU A 236 -7.89 -10.09 -14.25
N ASN A 237 -7.76 -9.87 -15.56
CA ASN A 237 -6.77 -10.55 -16.43
C ASN A 237 -5.40 -9.92 -16.41
N ILE A 238 -5.16 -8.96 -15.54
CA ILE A 238 -3.92 -8.23 -15.52
C ILE A 238 -2.81 -9.15 -15.01
N SER A 239 -1.96 -9.62 -15.95
CA SER A 239 -0.65 -10.14 -15.60
C SER A 239 0.24 -8.98 -15.13
N ARG A 240 1.26 -9.29 -14.32
CA ARG A 240 2.21 -8.29 -13.81
C ARG A 240 2.84 -7.44 -14.92
N GLU A 241 3.07 -8.05 -16.10
CA GLU A 241 3.63 -7.40 -17.29
C GLU A 241 2.65 -6.42 -17.96
N MET A 242 1.34 -6.69 -17.89
CA MET A 242 0.31 -5.81 -18.46
C MET A 242 0.04 -4.58 -17.58
N LEU A 243 0.29 -4.67 -16.26
CA LEU A 243 0.10 -3.55 -15.33
C LEU A 243 1.02 -2.37 -15.64
N GLN A 244 2.27 -2.63 -16.06
CA GLN A 244 3.26 -1.59 -16.35
C GLN A 244 2.84 -0.62 -17.46
N HIS A 245 1.90 -1.04 -18.32
CA HIS A 245 1.41 -0.23 -19.45
C HIS A 245 -0.05 0.19 -19.31
N ASP A 246 -0.72 -0.13 -18.20
CA ASP A 246 -2.12 0.19 -18.01
C ASP A 246 -2.31 1.69 -17.75
N HIS A 247 -3.02 2.35 -18.65
CA HIS A 247 -3.35 3.77 -18.53
C HIS A 247 -4.19 4.07 -17.28
N GLN A 248 -5.04 3.14 -16.85
CA GLN A 248 -5.88 3.32 -15.66
C GLN A 248 -5.03 3.35 -14.38
N LEU A 249 -4.00 2.49 -14.29
CA LEU A 249 -3.07 2.52 -13.15
C LEU A 249 -2.31 3.83 -13.06
N LYS A 250 -1.87 4.39 -14.18
CA LYS A 250 -1.21 5.71 -14.21
C LYS A 250 -2.14 6.83 -13.74
N LEU A 251 -3.42 6.77 -14.11
CA LEU A 251 -4.43 7.73 -13.63
C LEU A 251 -4.66 7.58 -12.12
N ILE A 252 -4.74 6.35 -11.62
CA ILE A 252 -4.88 6.08 -10.19
C ILE A 252 -3.64 6.59 -9.44
N ALA A 253 -2.43 6.28 -9.91
CA ALA A 253 -1.17 6.73 -9.33
C ALA A 253 -1.09 8.26 -9.20
N GLY A 254 -1.41 8.99 -10.27
CA GLY A 254 -1.40 10.45 -10.24
C GLY A 254 -2.41 11.04 -9.24
N ARG A 255 -3.57 10.40 -9.05
CA ARG A 255 -4.57 10.82 -8.05
C ARG A 255 -4.11 10.51 -6.63
N ILE A 256 -3.44 9.37 -6.41
CA ILE A 256 -2.85 8.98 -5.13
C ILE A 256 -1.74 9.97 -4.75
N GLU A 257 -0.79 10.21 -5.65
CA GLU A 257 0.30 11.17 -5.45
C GLU A 257 -0.25 12.53 -5.02
N LYS A 258 -1.15 13.09 -5.82
CA LYS A 258 -1.79 14.38 -5.52
C LYS A 258 -2.50 14.39 -4.17
N LYS A 259 -3.20 13.30 -3.82
CA LYS A 259 -3.91 13.21 -2.54
C LYS A 259 -2.96 13.16 -1.37
N VAL A 260 -1.88 12.36 -1.44
CA VAL A 260 -0.86 12.26 -0.39
C VAL A 260 -0.17 13.62 -0.18
N LEU A 261 0.30 14.26 -1.26
CA LEU A 261 0.96 15.57 -1.16
C LEU A 261 0.03 16.66 -0.59
N ASN A 262 -1.24 16.65 -0.99
CA ASN A 262 -2.22 17.59 -0.40
C ASN A 262 -2.44 17.33 1.10
N GLU A 263 -2.47 16.06 1.54
CA GLU A 263 -2.62 15.74 2.96
C GLU A 263 -1.37 16.12 3.76
N LEU A 264 -0.18 15.97 3.19
CA LEU A 264 1.07 16.47 3.78
C LEU A 264 1.04 18.00 3.90
N GLY A 265 0.63 18.72 2.86
CA GLY A 265 0.44 20.17 2.91
C GLY A 265 -0.59 20.62 3.94
N ASN A 266 -1.69 19.89 4.07
CA ASN A 266 -2.70 20.13 5.11
C ASN A 266 -2.13 19.93 6.52
N THR A 267 -1.31 18.90 6.71
CA THR A 267 -0.64 18.65 8.01
C THR A 267 0.36 19.76 8.32
N LEU A 268 1.19 20.16 7.33
CA LEU A 268 2.12 21.28 7.45
C LEU A 268 1.43 22.58 7.90
N ALA A 269 0.25 22.86 7.35
CA ALA A 269 -0.49 24.08 7.64
C ALA A 269 -1.26 24.06 8.97
N LYS A 270 -1.71 22.88 9.43
CA LYS A 270 -2.60 22.76 10.58
C LYS A 270 -1.93 22.20 11.82
N ASP A 271 -0.92 21.36 11.67
CA ASP A 271 -0.21 20.70 12.74
C ASP A 271 1.28 20.61 12.39
N ARG A 272 1.96 21.71 12.68
CA ARG A 272 3.39 21.87 12.37
C ARG A 272 4.26 20.85 13.10
N GLU A 273 3.95 20.54 14.34
CA GLU A 273 4.73 19.59 15.14
C GLU A 273 4.63 18.17 14.57
N ALA A 274 3.44 17.73 14.18
CA ALA A 274 3.26 16.45 13.52
C ALA A 274 3.98 16.41 12.16
N TYR A 275 3.98 17.54 11.42
CA TYR A 275 4.69 17.60 10.14
C TYR A 275 6.22 17.56 10.30
N GLU A 276 6.76 18.22 11.31
CA GLU A 276 8.21 18.19 11.60
C GLU A 276 8.66 16.78 11.96
N LYS A 277 7.92 16.05 12.79
CA LYS A 277 8.17 14.62 13.07
C LYS A 277 8.14 13.75 11.82
N PHE A 278 7.17 13.99 10.94
CA PHE A 278 7.12 13.33 9.63
C PHE A 278 8.36 13.66 8.80
N PHE A 279 8.75 14.92 8.75
CA PHE A 279 9.86 15.39 7.94
C PHE A 279 11.22 14.89 8.44
N GLU A 280 11.40 14.71 9.75
CA GLU A 280 12.58 14.09 10.34
C GLU A 280 12.80 12.65 9.82
N GLU A 281 11.72 11.89 9.65
CA GLU A 281 11.79 10.51 9.17
C GLU A 281 11.84 10.41 7.62
N PHE A 282 11.01 11.18 6.93
CA PHE A 282 10.75 11.01 5.49
C PHE A 282 11.14 12.23 4.63
N GLY A 283 11.69 13.28 5.21
CA GLY A 283 12.04 14.51 4.51
C GLY A 283 13.00 14.29 3.35
N VAL A 284 13.98 13.41 3.52
CA VAL A 284 14.93 13.03 2.47
C VAL A 284 14.21 12.47 1.24
N ASN A 285 13.11 11.72 1.42
CA ASN A 285 12.32 11.18 0.31
C ASN A 285 11.60 12.28 -0.47
N LEU A 286 11.06 13.28 0.23
CA LEU A 286 10.45 14.45 -0.44
C LEU A 286 11.51 15.27 -1.19
N LYS A 287 12.71 15.42 -0.63
CA LYS A 287 13.85 16.06 -1.27
C LYS A 287 14.25 15.31 -2.55
N PHE A 288 14.30 14.00 -2.54
CA PHE A 288 14.46 13.21 -3.75
C PHE A 288 13.36 13.43 -4.78
N GLY A 289 12.13 13.70 -4.35
CA GLY A 289 11.01 14.03 -5.24
C GLY A 289 11.24 15.28 -6.08
N VAL A 290 11.97 16.27 -5.54
CA VAL A 290 12.39 17.46 -6.29
C VAL A 290 13.43 17.12 -7.35
N TYR A 291 14.40 16.26 -7.00
CA TYR A 291 15.53 15.92 -7.87
C TYR A 291 15.14 14.92 -8.96
N ASN A 292 14.26 13.98 -8.64
CA ASN A 292 13.81 12.95 -9.58
C ASN A 292 13.22 13.57 -10.85
N ASN A 293 13.25 12.80 -11.93
CA ASN A 293 12.71 13.21 -13.22
C ASN A 293 13.28 14.53 -13.73
N TYR A 294 14.59 14.76 -13.46
CA TYR A 294 15.31 16.00 -13.86
C TYR A 294 14.63 17.29 -13.38
N GLY A 295 13.97 17.23 -12.22
CA GLY A 295 13.31 18.40 -11.62
C GLY A 295 11.96 18.79 -12.26
N MET A 296 11.41 17.98 -13.15
CA MET A 296 10.11 18.28 -13.78
C MET A 296 8.95 18.33 -12.77
N ASP A 297 9.08 17.61 -11.66
CA ASP A 297 8.06 17.54 -10.61
C ASP A 297 8.35 18.45 -9.41
N LYS A 298 9.39 19.29 -9.46
CA LYS A 298 9.83 20.13 -8.33
C LYS A 298 8.72 20.97 -7.70
N GLU A 299 7.83 21.53 -8.52
CA GLU A 299 6.72 22.36 -8.05
C GLU A 299 5.73 21.62 -7.14
N LYS A 300 5.66 20.27 -7.23
CA LYS A 300 4.81 19.46 -6.37
C LYS A 300 5.35 19.35 -4.94
N PHE A 301 6.68 19.45 -4.78
CA PHE A 301 7.38 19.15 -3.53
C PHE A 301 7.98 20.37 -2.84
N GLN A 302 8.37 21.42 -3.59
CA GLN A 302 9.15 22.55 -3.08
C GLN A 302 8.54 23.21 -1.84
N ASP A 303 7.22 23.33 -1.77
CA ASP A 303 6.51 23.98 -0.66
C ASP A 303 6.32 23.06 0.56
N LEU A 304 6.70 21.79 0.42
CA LEU A 304 6.68 20.79 1.50
C LEU A 304 8.04 20.60 2.17
N LEU A 305 9.10 21.20 1.62
CA LEU A 305 10.45 21.06 2.16
C LEU A 305 10.68 21.97 3.36
N LEU A 306 11.40 21.46 4.34
CA LEU A 306 11.84 22.20 5.51
C LEU A 306 13.36 22.32 5.54
N PHE A 307 13.84 23.52 5.90
CA PHE A 307 15.25 23.82 6.09
C PHE A 307 15.42 24.57 7.40
N TYR A 308 16.56 24.38 8.08
CA TYR A 308 16.81 25.05 9.34
C TYR A 308 17.16 26.52 9.12
N SER A 309 16.47 27.43 9.79
CA SER A 309 16.69 28.87 9.67
C SER A 309 17.69 29.39 10.71
N SER A 310 18.67 30.17 10.26
CA SER A 310 19.60 30.87 11.13
C SER A 310 18.92 31.90 12.04
N ARG A 311 17.81 32.50 11.57
CA ARG A 311 17.05 33.55 12.27
C ARG A 311 16.03 32.96 13.22
N GLU A 312 15.18 32.05 12.73
CA GLU A 312 14.09 31.46 13.51
C GLU A 312 14.55 30.36 14.48
N LYS A 313 15.77 29.82 14.26
CA LYS A 313 16.35 28.71 15.05
C LYS A 313 15.47 27.47 15.07
N LYS A 314 14.74 27.23 13.98
CA LYS A 314 13.85 26.09 13.75
C LYS A 314 13.74 25.81 12.26
N TYR A 315 13.07 24.72 11.94
CA TYR A 315 12.75 24.38 10.55
C TYR A 315 11.71 25.35 9.98
N VAL A 316 11.93 25.82 8.74
CA VAL A 316 11.05 26.72 7.99
C VAL A 316 10.88 26.24 6.56
N THR A 317 9.76 26.61 5.93
CA THR A 317 9.58 26.40 4.49
C THR A 317 10.21 27.53 3.70
N LEU A 318 10.42 27.32 2.40
CA LEU A 318 10.89 28.37 1.49
C LEU A 318 9.91 29.55 1.43
N SER A 319 8.60 29.29 1.46
CA SER A 319 7.58 30.33 1.50
C SER A 319 7.67 31.19 2.76
N GLU A 320 7.88 30.57 3.92
CA GLU A 320 8.09 31.30 5.19
C GLU A 320 9.36 32.15 5.14
N TYR A 321 10.45 31.63 4.58
CA TYR A 321 11.69 32.40 4.39
C TYR A 321 11.45 33.61 3.51
N VAL A 322 10.85 33.43 2.32
CA VAL A 322 10.58 34.52 1.36
C VAL A 322 9.68 35.59 1.98
N SER A 323 8.70 35.20 2.80
CA SER A 323 7.80 36.18 3.49
C SER A 323 8.54 37.11 4.46
N ARG A 324 9.73 36.71 4.92
CA ARG A 324 10.57 37.49 5.86
C ARG A 324 11.78 38.17 5.20
N MET A 325 11.97 38.01 3.89
CA MET A 325 13.05 38.66 3.16
C MET A 325 12.94 40.17 3.23
N LYS A 326 14.10 40.84 3.22
CA LYS A 326 14.14 42.33 3.11
C LYS A 326 13.74 42.75 1.71
N GLU A 327 13.22 43.99 1.57
CA GLU A 327 12.76 44.51 0.29
C GLU A 327 13.87 44.59 -0.77
N ASP A 328 15.13 44.75 -0.36
CA ASP A 328 16.31 44.81 -1.21
C ASP A 328 16.98 43.44 -1.43
N GLN A 329 16.53 42.40 -0.72
CA GLN A 329 17.07 41.06 -0.87
C GLN A 329 16.47 40.38 -2.11
N LYS A 330 17.32 39.91 -3.01
CA LYS A 330 16.92 39.27 -4.26
C LYS A 330 17.09 37.76 -4.24
N ASP A 331 17.93 37.27 -3.34
CA ASP A 331 18.37 35.87 -3.32
C ASP A 331 18.07 35.21 -2.00
N ILE A 332 17.86 33.89 -2.07
CA ILE A 332 17.75 33.03 -0.89
C ILE A 332 19.17 32.57 -0.54
N TYR A 333 19.63 32.89 0.67
CA TYR A 333 20.96 32.49 1.13
C TYR A 333 20.88 31.14 1.83
N PHE A 334 21.79 30.24 1.49
CA PHE A 334 21.94 28.95 2.15
C PHE A 334 23.42 28.56 2.30
N VAL A 335 23.70 27.68 3.25
CA VAL A 335 25.04 27.12 3.49
C VAL A 335 24.89 25.65 3.85
N SER A 336 25.67 24.79 3.20
CA SER A 336 25.72 23.37 3.49
C SER A 336 26.79 23.05 4.53
N GLY A 337 26.54 22.03 5.33
CA GLY A 337 27.51 21.55 6.30
C GLY A 337 26.99 20.38 7.10
N LYS A 338 27.87 19.79 7.90
CA LYS A 338 27.60 18.54 8.59
C LYS A 338 26.51 18.63 9.65
N ASP A 339 26.44 19.74 10.36
CA ASP A 339 25.44 20.00 11.38
C ASP A 339 25.20 21.50 11.57
N VAL A 340 24.08 21.83 12.22
CA VAL A 340 23.64 23.21 12.46
C VAL A 340 24.67 24.03 13.25
N GLU A 341 25.34 23.42 14.23
CA GLU A 341 26.29 24.15 15.09
C GLU A 341 27.58 24.53 14.35
N LEU A 342 28.06 23.67 13.47
CA LEU A 342 29.23 23.94 12.65
C LEU A 342 28.92 25.01 11.59
N ILE A 343 27.78 24.90 10.93
CA ILE A 343 27.33 25.90 9.93
C ILE A 343 27.18 27.25 10.62
N ASP A 344 26.54 27.32 11.80
CA ASP A 344 26.32 28.60 12.49
C ASP A 344 27.62 29.34 12.84
N LYS A 345 28.73 28.63 13.03
CA LYS A 345 30.05 29.18 13.35
C LYS A 345 30.87 29.61 12.14
N MET A 346 30.42 29.33 10.92
CA MET A 346 31.16 29.67 9.71
C MET A 346 31.27 31.20 9.54
N PRO A 347 32.43 31.74 9.16
CA PRO A 347 32.64 33.20 9.00
C PRO A 347 31.65 33.84 8.02
N VAL A 348 31.34 33.13 6.94
CA VAL A 348 30.40 33.60 5.92
C VAL A 348 28.99 33.75 6.51
N VAL A 349 28.53 32.78 7.30
CA VAL A 349 27.24 32.84 7.99
C VAL A 349 27.18 33.99 8.97
N GLN A 350 28.26 34.21 9.75
CA GLN A 350 28.35 35.35 10.69
C GLN A 350 28.31 36.66 9.96
N THR A 351 28.95 36.76 8.78
CA THR A 351 28.92 37.98 7.96
C THR A 351 27.52 38.30 7.47
N LEU A 352 26.77 37.30 6.97
CA LEU A 352 25.39 37.46 6.53
C LEU A 352 24.45 37.81 7.70
N LYS A 353 24.62 37.17 8.86
CA LYS A 353 23.88 37.47 10.08
C LYS A 353 24.13 38.91 10.55
N ASN A 354 25.37 39.41 10.46
CA ASN A 354 25.69 40.79 10.82
C ASN A 354 25.03 41.81 9.87
N LYS A 355 24.78 41.41 8.62
CA LYS A 355 23.96 42.19 7.66
C LYS A 355 22.44 41.94 7.86
N GLU A 356 22.05 41.18 8.89
CA GLU A 356 20.68 40.81 9.24
C GLU A 356 19.96 40.00 8.15
N PHE A 357 20.70 39.24 7.32
CA PHE A 357 20.11 38.29 6.39
C PHE A 357 19.84 36.96 7.09
N GLU A 358 18.73 36.36 6.73
CA GLU A 358 18.39 34.98 7.13
C GLU A 358 19.14 34.02 6.22
N VAL A 359 19.70 32.93 6.79
CA VAL A 359 20.44 31.90 6.05
C VAL A 359 19.80 30.55 6.34
N LEU A 360 19.56 29.74 5.32
CA LEU A 360 19.11 28.37 5.47
C LEU A 360 20.32 27.44 5.63
N TYR A 361 20.25 26.53 6.59
CA TYR A 361 21.28 25.52 6.84
C TYR A 361 20.85 24.20 6.21
N LEU A 362 21.71 23.69 5.33
CA LEU A 362 21.53 22.46 4.57
C LEU A 362 22.36 21.38 5.25
N THR A 363 21.70 20.44 5.90
CA THR A 363 22.36 19.41 6.71
C THR A 363 22.30 18.02 6.08
N ASP A 364 21.45 17.83 5.09
CA ASP A 364 21.33 16.54 4.37
C ASP A 364 22.20 16.57 3.11
N GLU A 365 22.83 15.46 2.78
CA GLU A 365 23.69 15.33 1.60
C GLU A 365 22.97 15.62 0.28
N VAL A 366 21.65 15.41 0.24
CA VAL A 366 20.82 15.68 -0.93
C VAL A 366 20.47 17.16 -1.13
N ASP A 367 20.63 17.98 -0.10
CA ASP A 367 20.16 19.38 -0.10
C ASP A 367 20.80 20.23 -1.18
N GLU A 368 22.09 20.05 -1.44
CA GLU A 368 22.80 20.79 -2.49
C GLU A 368 22.21 20.49 -3.88
N PHE A 369 21.90 19.23 -4.18
CA PHE A 369 21.26 18.84 -5.43
C PHE A 369 19.84 19.38 -5.54
N VAL A 370 19.11 19.43 -4.41
CA VAL A 370 17.77 20.03 -4.33
C VAL A 370 17.84 21.52 -4.69
N MET A 371 18.76 22.26 -4.07
CA MET A 371 18.91 23.71 -4.35
C MET A 371 19.33 23.97 -5.79
N GLN A 372 20.25 23.19 -6.34
CA GLN A 372 20.63 23.28 -7.75
C GLN A 372 19.46 23.00 -8.70
N THR A 373 18.58 22.07 -8.34
CA THR A 373 17.39 21.72 -9.14
C THR A 373 16.31 22.79 -9.06
N LEU A 374 16.12 23.37 -7.88
CA LEU A 374 15.11 24.41 -7.67
C LEU A 374 15.44 25.69 -8.44
N MET A 375 16.71 26.09 -8.53
CA MET A 375 17.26 27.27 -9.25
C MET A 375 16.48 28.58 -9.06
N ASN A 376 15.16 28.53 -9.24
CA ASN A 376 14.24 29.65 -9.08
C ASN A 376 13.04 29.24 -8.22
N TYR A 377 12.79 30.00 -7.19
CA TYR A 377 11.57 29.88 -6.38
C TYR A 377 10.86 31.24 -6.40
N ASN A 378 9.59 31.28 -6.88
CA ASN A 378 8.82 32.50 -7.03
C ASN A 378 9.56 33.63 -7.78
N CYS A 379 10.29 33.29 -8.84
CA CYS A 379 11.15 34.20 -9.61
C CYS A 379 12.38 34.77 -8.86
N LEU A 380 12.67 34.29 -7.68
CA LEU A 380 13.92 34.60 -6.97
C LEU A 380 15.00 33.60 -7.43
N LEU A 381 16.17 34.15 -7.77
CA LEU A 381 17.32 33.34 -8.16
C LEU A 381 17.93 32.71 -6.91
N TYR A 382 18.14 31.39 -6.93
CA TYR A 382 19.06 30.77 -6.01
C TYR A 382 20.46 30.98 -6.52
N THR A 383 21.11 32.02 -6.10
CA THR A 383 22.52 32.21 -6.40
C THR A 383 23.30 32.09 -5.12
N SER A 384 24.25 31.23 -5.23
CA SER A 384 25.43 31.04 -4.41
C SER A 384 25.23 30.27 -3.09
N ASP A 385 25.89 29.15 -3.04
CA ASP A 385 26.70 28.78 -1.89
C ASP A 385 27.34 30.08 -1.38
N ALA A 386 26.99 30.48 -0.16
CA ALA A 386 27.53 31.71 0.44
C ALA A 386 29.08 31.71 0.55
N ALA A 387 29.71 30.58 0.18
CA ALA A 387 31.15 30.43 0.04
C ALA A 387 31.70 30.91 -1.33
N ASP A 388 30.86 31.00 -2.38
CA ASP A 388 31.31 31.34 -3.74
C ASP A 388 31.19 32.83 -4.06
N ASP A 389 30.38 33.60 -3.32
CA ASP A 389 30.39 35.06 -3.37
C ASP A 389 31.55 35.57 -2.51
N SER A 390 32.73 35.59 -3.11
CA SER A 390 33.78 36.49 -2.69
C SER A 390 33.22 37.91 -2.76
N LEU A 391 32.70 38.33 -1.63
CA LEU A 391 32.16 39.64 -1.33
C LEU A 391 33.12 40.73 -1.83
N VAL A 392 32.78 41.34 -2.96
CA VAL A 392 33.30 42.65 -3.34
C VAL A 392 32.58 43.70 -2.52
#